data_83fc1353b4d927f76db040d2427e2817
#
_entry.id   83fc1353b4d927f76db040d2427e2817
#
_cell.length_a   1.000
_cell.length_b   1.000
_cell.length_c   1.000
_cell.angle_alpha   90.00
_cell.angle_beta   90.00
_cell.angle_gamma   90.00
#
_symmetry.space_group_name_H-M   'P 1'
#
loop_
_entity.id
_entity.type
_entity.pdbx_description
1 polymer ?
#
loop_
_entity_poly.entity_id
_entity_poly.type
_entity_poly.pdbx_seq_one_letter_code
_entity_poly.pdbx_strand_id
1 'polypeptide(L)'
;YLRNDCQIVAQALEILFHQGLTKNTTASNAMTNYKEIITKKCFSRWFPEPDYDADVRQCYRGGFTYANPRFTHKIVGNGIVLDVNSLYPSVMYYCNLPYGDPIYYDDNYEKDDLYDLYVQMIRCNFKLKKNCIPTIQLKNSTAFNPTEYIIDSNGEDVTLCLTSVDME
;
A
#
# COMPACT_ATOMS: atom_id res chain seq x y z
N TYR A 1 -25.93 -13.82 -17.03
CA TYR A 1 -24.53 -13.69 -16.57
C TYR A 1 -24.50 -13.56 -15.04
N LEU A 2 -24.98 -12.49 -14.43
CA LEU A 2 -24.88 -12.19 -12.99
C LEU A 2 -25.31 -13.35 -12.08
N ARG A 3 -26.41 -14.04 -12.41
CA ARG A 3 -26.89 -15.19 -11.62
C ARG A 3 -25.88 -16.34 -11.60
N ASN A 4 -25.28 -16.64 -12.74
CA ASN A 4 -24.27 -17.70 -12.83
C ASN A 4 -23.00 -17.33 -12.09
N ASP A 5 -22.55 -16.08 -12.16
CA ASP A 5 -21.38 -15.58 -11.46
C ASP A 5 -21.58 -15.68 -9.94
N CYS A 6 -22.74 -15.25 -9.44
CA CYS A 6 -23.08 -15.40 -8.03
C CYS A 6 -23.14 -16.88 -7.58
N GLN A 7 -23.67 -17.75 -8.43
CA GLN A 7 -23.77 -19.18 -8.13
C GLN A 7 -22.38 -19.85 -8.07
N ILE A 8 -21.48 -19.50 -8.99
CA ILE A 8 -20.10 -19.98 -9.00
C ILE A 8 -19.38 -19.55 -7.71
N VAL A 9 -19.49 -18.29 -7.32
CA VAL A 9 -18.89 -17.77 -6.09
C VAL A 9 -19.46 -18.48 -4.86
N ALA A 10 -20.77 -18.67 -4.79
CA ALA A 10 -21.42 -19.37 -3.69
C ALA A 10 -20.92 -20.81 -3.54
N GLN A 11 -20.85 -21.57 -4.65
CA GLN A 11 -20.33 -22.92 -4.66
C GLN A 11 -18.84 -23.00 -4.27
N ALA A 12 -18.04 -22.05 -4.76
CA ALA A 12 -16.63 -21.96 -4.38
C ALA A 12 -16.44 -21.71 -2.88
N LEU A 13 -17.23 -20.81 -2.30
CA LEU A 13 -17.21 -20.54 -0.86
C LEU A 13 -17.65 -21.76 -0.04
N GLU A 14 -18.68 -22.47 -0.49
CA GLU A 14 -19.15 -23.70 0.18
C GLU A 14 -18.04 -24.75 0.22
N ILE A 15 -17.32 -24.97 -0.88
CA ILE A 15 -16.16 -25.87 -0.92
C ILE A 15 -15.08 -25.41 0.07
N LEU A 16 -14.74 -24.13 0.09
CA LEU A 16 -13.75 -23.57 1.00
C LEU A 16 -14.15 -23.76 2.47
N PHE A 17 -15.42 -23.55 2.80
CA PHE A 17 -15.93 -23.75 4.16
C PHE A 17 -15.88 -25.21 4.58
N HIS A 18 -16.18 -26.14 3.69
CA HIS A 18 -16.01 -27.58 3.94
C HIS A 18 -14.53 -27.98 4.16
N GLN A 19 -13.59 -27.24 3.58
CA GLN A 19 -12.15 -27.41 3.82
C GLN A 19 -11.67 -26.73 5.12
N GLY A 20 -12.55 -26.13 5.90
CA GLY A 20 -12.22 -25.44 7.15
C GLY A 20 -11.79 -23.97 6.97
N LEU A 21 -11.82 -23.45 5.74
CA LEU A 21 -11.50 -22.05 5.44
C LEU A 21 -12.75 -21.17 5.66
N THR A 22 -13.08 -20.88 6.90
CA THR A 22 -14.37 -20.29 7.30
C THR A 22 -14.44 -18.76 7.22
N LYS A 23 -13.37 -18.09 6.77
CA LYS A 23 -13.35 -16.63 6.63
C LYS A 23 -13.87 -16.20 5.27
N ASN A 24 -14.47 -15.03 5.21
CA ASN A 24 -15.11 -14.50 3.99
C ASN A 24 -14.12 -14.10 2.88
N THR A 25 -12.83 -13.98 3.20
CA THR A 25 -11.80 -13.62 2.22
C THR A 25 -10.60 -14.54 2.30
N THR A 26 -9.95 -14.76 1.16
CA THR A 26 -8.69 -15.53 1.08
C THR A 26 -7.62 -14.94 1.99
N ALA A 27 -7.51 -13.62 2.04
CA ALA A 27 -6.55 -12.92 2.90
C ALA A 27 -6.79 -13.21 4.39
N SER A 28 -8.05 -13.22 4.84
CA SER A 28 -8.40 -13.55 6.23
C SER A 28 -8.12 -15.01 6.58
N ASN A 29 -8.34 -15.93 5.65
CA ASN A 29 -7.98 -17.35 5.83
C ASN A 29 -6.45 -17.50 5.91
N ALA A 30 -5.71 -16.88 4.99
CA ALA A 30 -4.25 -16.90 4.99
C ALA A 30 -3.65 -16.33 6.28
N MET A 31 -4.18 -15.21 6.78
CA MET A 31 -3.76 -14.60 8.03
C MET A 31 -4.06 -15.50 9.24
N THR A 32 -5.19 -16.20 9.22
CA THR A 32 -5.53 -17.16 10.28
C THR A 32 -4.54 -18.30 10.30
N ASN A 33 -4.29 -18.94 9.16
CA ASN A 33 -3.32 -20.02 9.03
C ASN A 33 -1.89 -19.58 9.41
N TYR A 34 -1.49 -18.39 8.99
CA TYR A 34 -0.20 -17.82 9.36
C TYR A 34 -0.05 -17.65 10.87
N LYS A 35 -1.06 -17.11 11.54
CA LYS A 35 -1.08 -16.97 13.01
C LYS A 35 -1.11 -18.31 13.75
N GLU A 36 -1.67 -19.35 13.17
CA GLU A 36 -1.63 -20.70 13.72
C GLU A 36 -0.24 -21.33 13.60
N ILE A 37 0.41 -21.17 12.45
CA ILE A 37 1.76 -21.72 12.21
C ILE A 37 2.79 -21.08 13.14
N ILE A 38 2.84 -19.73 13.22
CA ILE A 38 3.84 -19.01 14.01
C ILE A 38 3.42 -18.83 15.47
N THR A 39 2.22 -19.20 15.83
CA THR A 39 1.50 -18.91 17.08
C THR A 39 1.07 -17.45 17.25
N LYS A 40 -0.08 -17.23 17.85
CA LYS A 40 -0.59 -15.87 18.12
C LYS A 40 0.38 -15.02 18.97
N LYS A 41 1.08 -15.67 19.91
CA LYS A 41 2.05 -14.98 20.77
C LYS A 41 3.24 -14.43 19.97
N CYS A 42 3.81 -15.24 19.07
CA CYS A 42 4.89 -14.77 18.20
C CYS A 42 4.40 -13.69 17.25
N PHE A 43 3.19 -13.87 16.67
CA PHE A 43 2.60 -12.85 15.79
C PHE A 43 2.47 -11.50 16.49
N SER A 44 1.87 -11.42 17.68
CA SER A 44 1.70 -10.17 18.42
C SER A 44 3.01 -9.55 18.88
N ARG A 45 4.07 -10.36 19.05
CA ARG A 45 5.40 -9.85 19.37
C ARG A 45 6.10 -9.24 18.16
N TRP A 46 5.93 -9.85 16.97
CA TRP A 46 6.58 -9.36 15.76
C TRP A 46 5.82 -8.24 15.07
N PHE A 47 4.50 -8.23 15.23
CA PHE A 47 3.59 -7.24 14.65
C PHE A 47 2.67 -6.69 15.75
N PRO A 48 3.21 -5.89 16.68
CA PRO A 48 2.38 -5.20 17.66
C PRO A 48 1.49 -4.18 16.96
N GLU A 49 0.38 -3.80 17.62
CA GLU A 49 -0.39 -2.63 17.19
C GLU A 49 0.38 -1.38 17.66
N PRO A 50 0.90 -0.57 16.75
CA PRO A 50 1.65 0.62 17.13
C PRO A 50 0.71 1.70 17.68
N ASP A 51 1.15 2.43 18.69
CA ASP A 51 0.40 3.55 19.27
C ASP A 51 0.09 4.65 18.24
N TYR A 52 0.91 4.73 17.19
CA TYR A 52 0.81 5.70 16.09
C TYR A 52 0.23 5.09 14.79
N ASP A 53 -0.62 4.07 14.90
CA ASP A 53 -1.19 3.38 13.74
C ASP A 53 -1.91 4.35 12.77
N ALA A 54 -2.62 5.34 13.31
CA ALA A 54 -3.33 6.34 12.51
C ALA A 54 -2.36 7.18 11.66
N ASP A 55 -1.20 7.55 12.20
CA ASP A 55 -0.20 8.35 11.49
C ASP A 55 0.53 7.51 10.43
N VAL A 56 0.92 6.30 10.78
CA VAL A 56 1.54 5.36 9.82
C VAL A 56 0.59 5.03 8.67
N ARG A 57 -0.71 4.90 8.93
CA ARG A 57 -1.72 4.66 7.88
C ARG A 57 -1.88 5.81 6.89
N GLN A 58 -1.47 7.02 7.24
CA GLN A 58 -1.51 8.15 6.29
C GLN A 58 -0.53 7.96 5.12
N CYS A 59 0.58 7.25 5.30
CA CYS A 59 1.50 6.93 4.21
C CYS A 59 1.06 5.73 3.37
N TYR A 60 0.09 4.93 3.84
CA TYR A 60 -0.39 3.77 3.11
C TYR A 60 -1.09 4.18 1.82
N ARG A 61 -0.65 3.63 0.71
CA ARG A 61 -1.19 3.88 -0.62
C ARG A 61 -1.50 2.56 -1.32
N GLY A 62 -2.49 2.59 -2.20
CA GLY A 62 -2.75 1.50 -3.11
C GLY A 62 -1.72 1.41 -4.23
N GLY A 63 -1.83 0.39 -5.08
CA GLY A 63 -0.99 0.28 -6.26
C GLY A 63 -1.12 1.51 -7.16
N PHE A 64 0.01 1.98 -7.67
CA PHE A 64 0.05 3.12 -8.58
C PHE A 64 -0.66 2.77 -9.88
N THR A 65 -1.64 3.57 -10.25
CA THR A 65 -2.38 3.45 -11.51
C THR A 65 -2.34 4.78 -12.24
N TYR A 66 -1.84 4.79 -13.46
CA TYR A 66 -1.69 6.01 -14.24
C TYR A 66 -1.99 5.77 -15.72
N ALA A 67 -2.81 6.62 -16.30
CA ALA A 67 -3.01 6.70 -17.74
C ALA A 67 -2.38 7.98 -18.28
N ASN A 68 -1.49 7.85 -19.25
CA ASN A 68 -0.83 9.02 -19.82
C ASN A 68 -1.84 9.90 -20.57
N PRO A 69 -2.06 11.16 -20.14
CA PRO A 69 -3.06 12.05 -20.74
C PRO A 69 -2.84 12.32 -22.24
N ARG A 70 -1.63 12.16 -22.74
CA ARG A 70 -1.31 12.35 -24.17
C ARG A 70 -2.04 11.35 -25.06
N PHE A 71 -2.39 10.18 -24.53
CA PHE A 71 -3.02 9.08 -25.24
C PHE A 71 -4.48 8.85 -24.84
N THR A 72 -5.02 9.66 -23.94
CA THR A 72 -6.44 9.58 -23.54
C THR A 72 -7.32 9.81 -24.75
N HIS A 73 -8.33 8.95 -24.93
CA HIS A 73 -9.26 8.95 -26.07
C HIS A 73 -8.60 8.80 -27.45
N LYS A 74 -7.37 8.29 -27.52
CA LYS A 74 -6.68 8.03 -28.78
C LYS A 74 -6.48 6.54 -28.99
N ILE A 75 -6.62 6.11 -30.25
CA ILE A 75 -6.17 4.78 -30.66
C ILE A 75 -4.67 4.90 -30.92
N VAL A 76 -3.86 4.27 -30.09
CA VAL A 76 -2.41 4.15 -30.29
C VAL A 76 -2.15 2.78 -30.87
N GLY A 77 -1.37 2.72 -31.94
CA GLY A 77 -1.12 1.48 -32.69
C GLY A 77 -0.68 0.27 -31.84
N ASN A 78 0.22 -0.56 -32.35
CA ASN A 78 0.69 -1.74 -31.63
C ASN A 78 1.44 -1.36 -30.36
N GLY A 79 1.18 -2.10 -29.28
CA GLY A 79 1.82 -1.91 -27.97
C GLY A 79 2.34 -3.23 -27.42
N ILE A 80 3.14 -3.15 -26.37
CA ILE A 80 3.62 -4.29 -25.58
C ILE A 80 3.00 -4.20 -24.22
N VAL A 81 2.43 -5.30 -23.73
CA VAL A 81 1.99 -5.45 -22.35
C VAL A 81 3.09 -6.18 -21.59
N LEU A 82 3.58 -5.55 -20.53
CA LEU A 82 4.60 -6.10 -19.65
C LEU A 82 4.00 -6.34 -18.27
N ASP A 83 4.35 -7.45 -17.66
CA ASP A 83 3.98 -7.78 -16.30
C ASP A 83 5.21 -8.23 -15.51
N VAL A 84 5.25 -7.93 -14.22
CA VAL A 84 6.29 -8.39 -13.31
C VAL A 84 5.77 -9.58 -12.53
N ASN A 85 6.30 -10.76 -12.82
CA ASN A 85 5.90 -11.99 -12.17
C ASN A 85 6.01 -11.88 -10.65
N SER A 86 4.88 -12.09 -9.96
CA SER A 86 4.83 -12.11 -8.50
C SER A 86 5.48 -10.88 -7.86
N LEU A 87 5.20 -9.67 -8.35
CA LEU A 87 5.83 -8.43 -7.88
C LEU A 87 5.78 -8.29 -6.35
N TYR A 88 4.61 -8.41 -5.73
CA TYR A 88 4.49 -8.30 -4.27
C TYR A 88 5.27 -9.37 -3.51
N PRO A 89 5.17 -10.66 -3.82
CA PRO A 89 6.01 -11.68 -3.21
C PRO A 89 7.51 -11.44 -3.40
N SER A 90 7.93 -10.95 -4.56
CA SER A 90 9.33 -10.63 -4.84
C SER A 90 9.83 -9.50 -3.93
N VAL A 91 9.06 -8.43 -3.79
CA VAL A 91 9.40 -7.32 -2.89
C VAL A 91 9.45 -7.79 -1.44
N MET A 92 8.48 -8.60 -1.00
CA MET A 92 8.45 -9.16 0.35
C MET A 92 9.65 -10.05 0.65
N TYR A 93 10.23 -10.69 -0.36
CA TYR A 93 11.35 -11.59 -0.19
C TYR A 93 12.71 -10.89 -0.27
N TYR A 94 12.84 -9.93 -1.17
CA TYR A 94 14.14 -9.29 -1.47
C TYR A 94 14.36 -7.93 -0.79
N CYS A 95 13.29 -7.25 -0.37
CA CYS A 95 13.40 -5.93 0.24
C CYS A 95 13.26 -6.00 1.75
N ASN A 96 13.85 -5.02 2.42
CA ASN A 96 13.66 -4.84 3.85
C ASN A 96 12.22 -4.40 4.13
N LEU A 97 11.61 -5.02 5.13
CA LEU A 97 10.26 -4.69 5.59
C LEU A 97 10.31 -4.32 7.08
N PRO A 98 9.55 -3.32 7.52
CA PRO A 98 9.51 -2.94 8.91
C PRO A 98 8.84 -4.03 9.77
N TYR A 99 9.36 -4.23 10.98
CA TYR A 99 8.79 -5.12 11.97
C TYR A 99 9.04 -4.59 13.39
N GLY A 100 8.24 -5.04 14.35
CA GLY A 100 8.35 -4.61 15.74
C GLY A 100 7.69 -3.27 16.04
N ASP A 101 7.99 -2.70 17.18
CA ASP A 101 7.46 -1.41 17.60
C ASP A 101 8.21 -0.27 16.92
N PRO A 102 7.49 0.70 16.32
CA PRO A 102 8.13 1.90 15.79
C PRO A 102 8.61 2.80 16.92
N ILE A 103 9.69 3.51 16.67
CA ILE A 103 10.14 4.61 17.55
C ILE A 103 9.59 5.90 16.99
N TYR A 104 8.92 6.66 17.83
CA TYR A 104 8.46 8.00 17.49
C TYR A 104 9.55 9.02 17.78
N TYR A 105 9.75 9.92 16.82
CA TYR A 105 10.70 11.02 16.93
C TYR A 105 10.04 12.33 16.48
N ASP A 106 10.05 13.33 17.35
CA ASP A 106 9.41 14.62 17.12
C ASP A 106 10.46 15.71 16.97
N ASP A 107 11.22 15.67 15.91
CA ASP A 107 12.21 16.66 15.51
C ASP A 107 12.55 16.53 14.02
N ASN A 108 13.50 17.32 13.55
CA ASN A 108 14.02 17.16 12.18
C ASN A 108 14.65 15.79 12.00
N TYR A 109 14.35 15.18 10.85
CA TYR A 109 14.90 13.86 10.53
C TYR A 109 16.44 13.90 10.53
N GLU A 110 17.03 12.99 11.30
CA GLU A 110 18.44 12.65 11.24
C GLU A 110 18.59 11.20 10.80
N LYS A 111 19.50 10.96 9.85
CA LYS A 111 19.72 9.61 9.37
C LYS A 111 20.29 8.73 10.49
N ASP A 112 19.62 7.62 10.75
CA ASP A 112 20.07 6.60 11.70
C ASP A 112 20.25 5.26 10.97
N ASP A 113 21.47 4.70 11.05
CA ASP A 113 21.81 3.44 10.37
C ASP A 113 21.09 2.22 10.98
N LEU A 114 20.50 2.34 12.18
CA LEU A 114 19.70 1.30 12.80
C LEU A 114 18.24 1.32 12.33
N TYR A 115 17.78 2.46 11.79
CA TYR A 115 16.41 2.70 11.37
C TYR A 115 16.34 3.17 9.91
N ASP A 116 16.76 2.29 9.00
CA ASP A 116 16.73 2.58 7.55
C ASP A 116 15.32 2.82 7.02
N LEU A 117 14.31 2.21 7.66
CA LEU A 117 12.92 2.34 7.26
C LEU A 117 12.19 3.28 8.20
N TYR A 118 11.62 4.34 7.63
CA TYR A 118 10.89 5.34 8.40
C TYR A 118 9.66 5.84 7.64
N VAL A 119 8.76 6.45 8.39
CA VAL A 119 7.64 7.24 7.89
C VAL A 119 7.83 8.66 8.39
N GLN A 120 7.75 9.62 7.51
CA GLN A 120 7.94 11.02 7.84
C GLN A 120 6.75 11.87 7.39
N MET A 121 6.28 12.74 8.28
CA MET A 121 5.37 13.82 7.93
C MET A 121 6.18 15.04 7.54
N ILE A 122 5.97 15.53 6.33
CA ILE A 122 6.63 16.74 5.82
C ILE A 122 5.60 17.79 5.43
N ARG A 123 5.92 19.05 5.67
CA ARG A 123 5.18 20.18 5.15
C ARG A 123 6.01 20.87 4.08
N CYS A 124 5.52 20.88 2.88
CA CYS A 124 6.28 21.40 1.75
C CYS A 124 5.37 22.01 0.67
N ASN A 125 5.99 22.85 -0.13
CA ASN A 125 5.46 23.34 -1.37
C ASN A 125 6.26 22.72 -2.51
N PHE A 126 5.59 22.17 -3.51
CA PHE A 126 6.28 21.47 -4.60
C PHE A 126 5.59 21.63 -5.93
N LYS A 127 6.38 21.41 -6.96
CA LYS A 127 5.93 21.29 -8.34
C LYS A 127 6.67 20.14 -9.00
N LEU A 128 5.91 19.23 -9.60
CA LEU A 128 6.47 18.08 -10.30
C LEU A 128 7.34 18.54 -11.48
N LYS A 129 8.51 17.94 -11.61
CA LYS A 129 9.38 18.21 -12.75
C LYS A 129 8.70 17.81 -14.06
N LYS A 130 8.99 18.57 -15.13
CA LYS A 130 8.44 18.27 -16.46
C LYS A 130 8.78 16.86 -16.90
N ASN A 131 7.81 16.15 -17.45
CA ASN A 131 7.91 14.76 -17.91
C ASN A 131 8.05 13.70 -16.80
N CYS A 132 7.89 14.04 -15.53
CA CYS A 132 7.77 13.06 -14.46
C CYS A 132 6.32 12.58 -14.32
N ILE A 133 6.16 11.35 -13.86
CA ILE A 133 4.84 10.77 -13.57
C ILE A 133 4.42 11.21 -12.18
N PRO A 134 3.17 11.68 -11.97
CA PRO A 134 2.70 12.07 -10.66
C PRO A 134 2.52 10.83 -9.78
N THR A 135 3.31 10.71 -8.72
CA THR A 135 3.24 9.61 -7.76
C THR A 135 2.75 10.06 -6.39
N ILE A 136 2.72 11.37 -6.13
CA ILE A 136 2.32 11.94 -4.85
C ILE A 136 0.79 12.04 -4.79
N GLN A 137 0.22 11.42 -3.76
CA GLN A 137 -1.21 11.44 -3.46
C GLN A 137 -1.44 12.17 -2.15
N LEU A 138 -2.39 13.11 -2.13
CA LEU A 138 -2.86 13.72 -0.91
C LEU A 138 -4.00 12.89 -0.34
N LYS A 139 -3.81 12.34 0.85
CA LYS A 139 -4.87 11.64 1.59
C LYS A 139 -5.51 12.60 2.59
N ASN A 140 -6.82 12.80 2.46
CA ASN A 140 -7.59 13.63 3.38
C ASN A 140 -8.24 12.83 4.52
N SER A 141 -8.15 11.49 4.47
CA SER A 141 -8.71 10.62 5.51
C SER A 141 -8.02 9.26 5.52
N THR A 142 -8.15 8.54 6.62
CA THR A 142 -7.71 7.13 6.76
C THR A 142 -8.62 6.15 6.03
N ALA A 143 -9.83 6.59 5.63
CA ALA A 143 -10.74 5.78 4.84
C ALA A 143 -10.23 5.61 3.40
N PHE A 144 -10.62 4.51 2.75
CA PHE A 144 -10.34 4.31 1.33
C PHE A 144 -11.20 5.29 0.52
N ASN A 145 -10.59 6.40 0.16
CA ASN A 145 -11.16 7.36 -0.79
C ASN A 145 -10.30 7.37 -2.06
N PRO A 146 -10.90 7.67 -3.24
CA PRO A 146 -10.11 7.94 -4.42
C PRO A 146 -9.10 9.04 -4.11
N THR A 147 -7.84 8.75 -4.30
CA THR A 147 -6.77 9.72 -4.04
C THR A 147 -6.45 10.43 -5.33
N GLU A 148 -6.39 11.75 -5.27
CA GLU A 148 -5.94 12.56 -6.40
C GLU A 148 -4.41 12.63 -6.41
N TYR A 149 -3.83 12.45 -7.59
CA TYR A 149 -2.41 12.67 -7.80
C TYR A 149 -2.12 14.15 -7.96
N ILE A 150 -1.24 14.69 -7.13
CA ILE A 150 -0.91 16.11 -7.13
C ILE A 150 0.32 16.34 -7.99
N ILE A 151 0.19 17.28 -8.93
CA ILE A 151 1.25 17.70 -9.85
C ILE A 151 1.93 18.99 -9.35
N ASP A 152 1.14 19.86 -8.70
CA ASP A 152 1.57 21.18 -8.26
C ASP A 152 0.76 21.56 -7.02
N SER A 153 1.42 22.02 -5.98
CA SER A 153 0.75 22.53 -4.77
C SER A 153 0.24 23.96 -4.93
N ASN A 154 0.38 24.54 -6.13
CA ASN A 154 -0.09 25.89 -6.48
C ASN A 154 0.44 27.00 -5.57
N GLY A 155 1.61 26.81 -4.98
CA GLY A 155 2.22 27.77 -4.08
C GLY A 155 1.75 27.64 -2.62
N GLU A 156 0.88 26.69 -2.31
CA GLU A 156 0.42 26.41 -0.95
C GLU A 156 1.24 25.28 -0.32
N ASP A 157 1.43 25.38 0.99
CA ASP A 157 2.05 24.30 1.74
C ASP A 157 1.06 23.14 1.92
N VAL A 158 1.50 21.96 1.59
CA VAL A 158 0.76 20.72 1.80
C VAL A 158 1.50 19.82 2.77
N THR A 159 0.76 19.11 3.60
CA THR A 159 1.32 18.09 4.50
C THR A 159 1.23 16.75 3.82
N LEU A 160 2.37 16.09 3.71
CA LEU A 160 2.51 14.76 3.11
C LEU A 160 3.04 13.80 4.17
N CYS A 161 2.54 12.58 4.15
CA CYS A 161 3.10 11.47 4.92
C CYS A 161 3.77 10.51 3.92
N LEU A 162 5.07 10.38 4.00
CA LEU A 162 5.91 9.66 3.04
C LEU A 162 6.72 8.59 3.75
N THR A 163 6.95 7.49 3.04
CA THR A 163 7.90 6.45 3.47
C THR A 163 9.32 6.79 3.05
N SER A 164 10.31 6.14 3.68
CA SER A 164 11.72 6.26 3.27
C SER A 164 11.92 5.99 1.77
N VAL A 165 11.18 5.06 1.19
CA VAL A 165 11.23 4.74 -0.24
C VAL A 165 10.63 5.86 -1.12
N ASP A 166 9.64 6.60 -0.61
CA ASP A 166 9.09 7.75 -1.33
C ASP A 166 10.05 8.96 -1.34
N MET A 167 11.03 8.97 -0.43
CA MET A 167 11.98 10.07 -0.24
C MET A 167 13.27 9.91 -1.05
N GLU A 168 13.57 8.71 -1.57
CA GLU A 168 14.69 8.42 -2.47
C GLU A 168 14.40 8.87 -3.91
#